data_381ff00d3360028a1d5814670eefced3
#
_entry.id   381ff00d3360028a1d5814670eefced3
#
_cell.length_a   1.000
_cell.length_b   1.000
_cell.length_c   1.000
_cell.angle_alpha   90.00
_cell.angle_beta   90.00
_cell.angle_gamma   90.00
#
_symmetry.space_group_name_H-M   'P 1'
#
loop_
_entity.id
_entity.type
_entity.pdbx_description
1 polymer ?
#
loop_
_entity_poly.entity_id
_entity_poly.type
_entity_poly.pdbx_seq_one_letter_code
_entity_poly.pdbx_strand_id
1 'polypeptide(L)'
;MKLALIQNNIVRAIVDCTEEESVEYAKQYDATVDITDILPQPQVGWLLVGNHLVTNGTNGPIRITRLAFRQRFTFQELCAIESASLTNIYVQVLKENLNVSTYVDLTRADTIAGMGLLASLGLITAERVTQILTVAPQEHEKFQ
;
A
#
# COMPACT_ATOMS: atom_id res chain seq x y z
N MET A 1 13.43 -19.10 5.19
CA MET A 1 13.04 -17.69 5.00
C MET A 1 12.64 -17.46 3.56
N LYS A 2 11.81 -16.49 3.33
CA LYS A 2 11.38 -16.08 1.99
C LYS A 2 12.14 -14.82 1.57
N LEU A 3 12.82 -14.86 0.44
CA LEU A 3 13.70 -13.80 0.01
C LEU A 3 13.26 -13.25 -1.36
N ALA A 4 13.11 -11.94 -1.47
CA ALA A 4 12.94 -11.26 -2.73
C ALA A 4 14.32 -10.90 -3.31
N LEU A 5 14.57 -11.34 -4.54
CA LEU A 5 15.80 -11.08 -5.27
C LEU A 5 15.60 -9.91 -6.20
N ILE A 6 16.44 -8.87 -6.05
CA ILE A 6 16.22 -7.57 -6.68
C ILE A 6 17.37 -7.25 -7.63
N GLN A 7 17.00 -6.84 -8.85
CA GLN A 7 17.93 -6.35 -9.84
C GLN A 7 17.32 -5.15 -10.57
N ASN A 8 18.08 -4.06 -10.67
CA ASN A 8 17.63 -2.78 -11.22
C ASN A 8 16.38 -2.24 -10.48
N ASN A 9 16.38 -2.37 -9.15
CA ASN A 9 15.27 -1.98 -8.26
C ASN A 9 13.94 -2.71 -8.49
N ILE A 10 13.96 -3.84 -9.19
CA ILE A 10 12.76 -4.64 -9.48
C ILE A 10 12.93 -6.03 -8.87
N VAL A 11 11.91 -6.55 -8.22
CA VAL A 11 11.87 -7.93 -7.76
C VAL A 11 11.84 -8.86 -8.98
N ARG A 12 12.90 -9.63 -9.15
CA ARG A 12 13.06 -10.56 -10.28
C ARG A 12 12.61 -11.98 -9.95
N ALA A 13 12.80 -12.37 -8.70
CA ALA A 13 12.41 -13.71 -8.23
C ALA A 13 12.11 -13.67 -6.74
N ILE A 14 11.33 -14.64 -6.29
CA ILE A 14 11.07 -14.90 -4.88
C ILE A 14 11.43 -16.35 -4.63
N VAL A 15 12.29 -16.59 -3.64
CA VAL A 15 12.80 -17.94 -3.32
C VAL A 15 12.61 -18.24 -1.85
N ASP A 16 12.37 -19.51 -1.55
CA ASP A 16 12.50 -20.03 -0.20
C ASP A 16 13.94 -20.53 -0.03
N CYS A 17 14.64 -20.04 0.96
CA CYS A 17 16.05 -20.34 1.17
C CYS A 17 16.44 -20.34 2.65
N THR A 18 17.59 -20.91 2.94
CA THR A 18 18.23 -20.81 4.26
C THR A 18 19.03 -19.51 4.38
N GLU A 19 19.46 -19.16 5.59
CA GLU A 19 20.34 -18.00 5.81
C GLU A 19 21.66 -18.12 5.04
N GLU A 20 22.20 -19.32 4.93
CA GLU A 20 23.44 -19.57 4.18
C GLU A 20 23.28 -19.33 2.69
N GLU A 21 22.17 -19.81 2.12
CA GLU A 21 21.85 -19.60 0.70
C GLU A 21 21.56 -18.12 0.40
N SER A 22 21.00 -17.38 1.36
CA SER A 22 20.72 -15.96 1.18
C SER A 22 21.99 -15.14 0.90
N VAL A 23 23.12 -15.54 1.49
CA VAL A 23 24.42 -14.91 1.25
C VAL A 23 24.89 -15.11 -0.20
N GLU A 24 24.64 -16.28 -0.77
CA GLU A 24 24.98 -16.54 -2.18
C GLU A 24 24.10 -15.72 -3.14
N TYR A 25 22.81 -15.60 -2.85
CA TYR A 25 21.90 -14.74 -3.64
C TYR A 25 22.33 -13.26 -3.56
N ALA A 26 22.75 -12.79 -2.40
CA ALA A 26 23.22 -11.41 -2.23
C ALA A 26 24.45 -11.06 -3.09
N LYS A 27 25.22 -12.05 -3.52
CA LYS A 27 26.36 -11.86 -4.43
C LYS A 27 25.95 -11.76 -5.91
N GLN A 28 24.78 -12.29 -6.24
CA GLN A 28 24.32 -12.39 -7.64
C GLN A 28 23.33 -11.30 -8.03
N TYR A 29 22.67 -10.69 -7.05
CA TYR A 29 21.64 -9.68 -7.26
C TYR A 29 22.06 -8.34 -6.62
N ASP A 30 21.50 -7.24 -7.11
CA ASP A 30 21.83 -5.91 -6.60
C ASP A 30 21.40 -5.73 -5.13
N ALA A 31 20.31 -6.37 -4.75
CA ALA A 31 19.81 -6.38 -3.39
C ALA A 31 18.97 -7.63 -3.12
N THR A 32 18.84 -7.98 -1.86
CA THR A 32 17.93 -9.03 -1.38
C THR A 32 17.13 -8.48 -0.20
N VAL A 33 15.86 -8.82 -0.11
CA VAL A 33 14.99 -8.41 0.99
C VAL A 33 14.29 -9.63 1.57
N ASP A 34 14.41 -9.82 2.88
CA ASP A 34 13.64 -10.84 3.59
C ASP A 34 12.17 -10.39 3.65
N ILE A 35 11.30 -11.19 3.06
CA ILE A 35 9.88 -10.91 2.96
C ILE A 35 9.03 -11.92 3.75
N THR A 36 9.64 -12.68 4.64
CA THR A 36 8.97 -13.76 5.38
C THR A 36 7.72 -13.24 6.11
N ASP A 37 7.83 -12.10 6.76
CA ASP A 37 6.77 -11.51 7.58
C ASP A 37 6.09 -10.30 6.92
N ILE A 38 6.37 -10.03 5.65
CA ILE A 38 5.78 -8.89 4.94
C ILE A 38 4.40 -9.28 4.37
N LEU A 39 3.39 -8.50 4.70
CA LEU A 39 2.03 -8.67 4.20
C LEU A 39 1.50 -7.36 3.61
N PRO A 40 0.85 -7.40 2.44
CA PRO A 40 0.72 -8.57 1.56
C PRO A 40 2.06 -9.02 1.01
N GLN A 41 2.17 -10.31 0.70
CA GLN A 41 3.42 -10.87 0.15
C GLN A 41 3.83 -10.13 -1.13
N PRO A 42 5.05 -9.58 -1.19
CA PRO A 42 5.57 -8.99 -2.42
C PRO A 42 5.60 -10.01 -3.57
N GLN A 43 5.51 -9.52 -4.78
CA GLN A 43 5.47 -10.34 -5.99
C GLN A 43 6.58 -9.92 -6.95
N VAL A 44 6.90 -10.81 -7.88
CA VAL A 44 7.80 -10.48 -8.99
C VAL A 44 7.25 -9.27 -9.75
N GLY A 45 8.12 -8.33 -10.05
CA GLY A 45 7.75 -7.08 -10.71
C GLY A 45 7.56 -5.89 -9.76
N TRP A 46 7.47 -6.11 -8.44
CA TRP A 46 7.44 -5.01 -7.49
C TRP A 46 8.75 -4.23 -7.49
N LEU A 47 8.69 -2.96 -7.09
CA LEU A 47 9.85 -2.07 -7.06
C LEU A 47 10.40 -1.95 -5.64
N LEU A 48 11.73 -1.89 -5.53
CA LEU A 48 12.40 -1.47 -4.30
C LEU A 48 12.56 0.05 -4.31
N VAL A 49 11.93 0.72 -3.34
CA VAL A 49 12.06 2.17 -3.15
C VAL A 49 12.59 2.41 -1.73
N GLY A 50 13.83 2.86 -1.63
CA GLY A 50 14.52 2.91 -0.35
C GLY A 50 14.66 1.49 0.23
N ASN A 51 14.07 1.24 1.38
CA ASN A 51 14.05 -0.08 2.03
C ASN A 51 12.66 -0.75 1.97
N HIS A 52 11.76 -0.26 1.12
CA HIS A 52 10.39 -0.76 1.00
C HIS A 52 10.13 -1.33 -0.37
N LEU A 53 9.42 -2.46 -0.41
CA LEU A 53 8.90 -3.02 -1.65
C LEU A 53 7.51 -2.46 -1.92
N VAL A 54 7.33 -1.88 -3.10
CA VAL A 54 6.07 -1.30 -3.54
C VAL A 54 5.60 -1.98 -4.82
N THR A 55 4.29 -2.01 -5.02
CA THR A 55 3.74 -2.54 -6.28
C THR A 55 4.30 -1.75 -7.44
N ASN A 56 4.75 -2.48 -8.47
CA ASN A 56 5.11 -1.82 -9.70
C ASN A 56 3.83 -1.35 -10.39
N GLY A 57 3.69 -0.05 -10.59
CA GLY A 57 2.58 0.55 -11.32
C GLY A 57 2.54 0.22 -12.81
N THR A 58 3.14 -0.91 -13.24
CA THR A 58 3.14 -1.36 -14.64
C THR A 58 1.74 -1.58 -15.20
N ASN A 59 0.75 -1.80 -14.35
CA ASN A 59 -0.64 -1.93 -14.75
C ASN A 59 -1.39 -0.59 -14.76
N GLY A 60 -0.66 0.52 -14.62
CA GLY A 60 -1.23 1.86 -14.56
C GLY A 60 -1.89 2.18 -13.22
N PRO A 61 -2.60 3.31 -13.13
CA PRO A 61 -3.26 3.72 -11.91
C PRO A 61 -4.36 2.74 -11.50
N ILE A 62 -4.44 2.46 -10.21
CA ILE A 62 -5.49 1.61 -9.63
C ILE A 62 -6.62 2.52 -9.15
N ARG A 63 -7.65 2.64 -9.96
CA ARG A 63 -8.79 3.53 -9.71
C ARG A 63 -10.00 2.74 -9.22
N ILE A 64 -10.52 3.14 -8.09
CA ILE A 64 -11.74 2.57 -7.52
C ILE A 64 -12.77 3.68 -7.27
N THR A 65 -14.03 3.31 -7.12
CA THR A 65 -15.06 4.28 -6.79
C THR A 65 -14.86 4.82 -5.37
N ARG A 66 -15.39 6.03 -5.12
CA ARG A 66 -15.36 6.62 -3.77
C ARG A 66 -16.05 5.72 -2.74
N LEU A 67 -17.19 5.16 -3.13
CA LEU A 67 -17.92 4.24 -2.26
C LEU A 67 -17.10 3.00 -1.93
N ALA A 68 -16.48 2.39 -2.95
CA ALA A 68 -15.61 1.23 -2.77
C ALA A 68 -14.43 1.54 -1.84
N PHE A 69 -13.82 2.70 -1.99
CA PHE A 69 -12.76 3.15 -1.09
C PHE A 69 -13.24 3.24 0.36
N ARG A 70 -14.38 3.88 0.59
CA ARG A 70 -14.96 3.98 1.93
C ARG A 70 -15.33 2.61 2.51
N GLN A 71 -15.78 1.68 1.69
CA GLN A 71 -16.14 0.33 2.12
C GLN A 71 -14.93 -0.53 2.53
N ARG A 72 -13.73 -0.13 2.17
CA ARG A 72 -12.51 -0.78 2.63
C ARG A 72 -12.22 -0.50 4.11
N PHE A 73 -12.76 0.57 4.67
CA PHE A 73 -12.66 0.89 6.10
C PHE A 73 -13.72 0.14 6.89
N THR A 74 -13.41 -0.19 8.15
CA THR A 74 -14.43 -0.68 9.08
C THR A 74 -15.34 0.48 9.48
N PHE A 75 -16.52 0.14 9.97
CA PHE A 75 -17.45 1.16 10.49
C PHE A 75 -16.84 1.98 11.63
N GLN A 76 -16.09 1.33 12.51
CA GLN A 76 -15.40 2.01 13.61
C GLN A 76 -14.32 2.98 13.11
N GLU A 77 -13.56 2.58 12.11
CA GLU A 77 -12.57 3.46 11.46
C GLU A 77 -13.24 4.69 10.84
N LEU A 78 -14.35 4.50 10.13
CA LEU A 78 -15.12 5.61 9.55
C LEU A 78 -15.67 6.55 10.62
N CYS A 79 -16.18 6.02 11.72
CA CYS A 79 -16.68 6.83 12.83
C CYS A 79 -15.55 7.65 13.47
N ALA A 80 -14.36 7.07 13.65
CA ALA A 80 -13.20 7.77 14.17
C ALA A 80 -12.77 8.92 13.25
N ILE A 81 -12.75 8.69 11.94
CA ILE A 81 -12.41 9.70 10.93
C ILE A 81 -13.43 10.83 10.92
N GLU A 82 -14.72 10.52 10.93
CA GLU A 82 -15.80 11.52 10.97
C GLU A 82 -15.73 12.36 12.24
N SER A 83 -15.52 11.73 13.39
CA SER A 83 -15.36 12.43 14.67
C SER A 83 -14.16 13.37 14.65
N ALA A 84 -13.01 12.90 14.14
CA ALA A 84 -11.80 13.71 14.01
C ALA A 84 -11.98 14.89 13.05
N SER A 85 -12.78 14.75 11.99
CA SER A 85 -13.03 15.81 11.01
C SER A 85 -13.75 17.01 11.61
N LEU A 86 -14.42 16.85 12.74
CA LEU A 86 -15.12 17.94 13.42
C LEU A 86 -14.16 18.91 14.11
N THR A 87 -12.97 18.47 14.45
CA THR A 87 -12.01 19.25 15.24
C THR A 87 -10.63 19.37 14.57
N ASN A 88 -10.35 18.57 13.55
CA ASN A 88 -9.07 18.54 12.85
C ASN A 88 -9.25 18.97 11.41
N ILE A 89 -8.70 20.14 11.07
CA ILE A 89 -8.83 20.72 9.74
C ILE A 89 -8.18 19.86 8.65
N TYR A 90 -7.10 19.15 8.95
CA TYR A 90 -6.42 18.28 7.97
C TYR A 90 -7.31 17.10 7.58
N VAL A 91 -7.97 16.49 8.55
CA VAL A 91 -8.93 15.38 8.30
C VAL A 91 -10.14 15.89 7.53
N GLN A 92 -10.62 17.08 7.86
CA GLN A 92 -11.74 17.72 7.14
C GLN A 92 -11.37 17.95 5.66
N VAL A 93 -10.19 18.48 5.37
CA VAL A 93 -9.73 18.71 3.99
C VAL A 93 -9.60 17.39 3.23
N LEU A 94 -9.03 16.34 3.84
CA LEU A 94 -8.95 15.03 3.21
C LEU A 94 -10.33 14.48 2.84
N LYS A 95 -11.29 14.64 3.74
CA LYS A 95 -12.68 14.22 3.52
C LYS A 95 -13.33 14.99 2.38
N GLU A 96 -13.15 16.29 2.33
CA GLU A 96 -13.66 17.13 1.25
C GLU A 96 -13.02 16.79 -0.09
N ASN A 97 -11.73 16.56 -0.13
CA ASN A 97 -11.02 16.13 -1.34
C ASN A 97 -11.60 14.81 -1.87
N LEU A 98 -11.91 13.88 -0.99
CA LEU A 98 -12.60 12.64 -1.36
C LEU A 98 -13.99 12.92 -1.94
N ASN A 99 -14.76 13.80 -1.32
CA ASN A 99 -16.12 14.11 -1.73
C ASN A 99 -16.19 14.74 -3.12
N VAL A 100 -15.21 15.57 -3.48
CA VAL A 100 -15.19 16.24 -4.80
C VAL A 100 -14.49 15.41 -5.88
N SER A 101 -13.80 14.34 -5.51
CA SER A 101 -13.12 13.47 -6.48
C SER A 101 -14.11 12.60 -7.25
N THR A 102 -13.75 12.25 -8.48
CA THR A 102 -14.55 11.33 -9.30
C THR A 102 -14.26 9.87 -8.95
N TYR A 103 -13.03 9.59 -8.62
CA TYR A 103 -12.54 8.26 -8.25
C TYR A 103 -11.41 8.42 -7.23
N VAL A 104 -10.99 7.30 -6.64
CA VAL A 104 -9.81 7.25 -5.79
C VAL A 104 -8.74 6.40 -6.49
N ASP A 105 -7.58 6.98 -6.70
CA ASP A 105 -6.42 6.28 -7.24
C ASP A 105 -5.52 5.84 -6.08
N LEU A 106 -5.47 4.55 -5.84
CA LEU A 106 -4.71 3.96 -4.73
C LEU A 106 -3.20 4.09 -4.90
N THR A 107 -2.74 4.47 -6.09
CA THR A 107 -1.31 4.61 -6.43
C THR A 107 -0.82 6.05 -6.37
N ARG A 108 -1.72 7.03 -6.24
CA ARG A 108 -1.33 8.44 -6.19
C ARG A 108 -0.63 8.79 -4.88
N ALA A 109 0.38 9.63 -4.99
CA ALA A 109 1.15 10.10 -3.84
C ALA A 109 0.28 10.82 -2.80
N ASP A 110 -0.69 11.62 -3.22
CA ASP A 110 -1.59 12.34 -2.32
C ASP A 110 -2.56 11.41 -1.59
N THR A 111 -3.03 10.34 -2.24
CA THR A 111 -3.83 9.29 -1.57
C THR A 111 -3.02 8.60 -0.48
N ILE A 112 -1.80 8.20 -0.81
CA ILE A 112 -0.90 7.53 0.14
C ILE A 112 -0.55 8.46 1.31
N ALA A 113 -0.26 9.73 1.04
CA ALA A 113 0.04 10.73 2.05
C ALA A 113 -1.17 10.98 2.99
N GLY A 114 -2.36 11.06 2.43
CA GLY A 114 -3.59 11.21 3.21
C GLY A 114 -3.84 10.04 4.14
N MET A 115 -3.63 8.82 3.66
CA MET A 115 -3.74 7.62 4.50
C MET A 115 -2.68 7.62 5.60
N GLY A 116 -1.46 8.03 5.29
CA GLY A 116 -0.39 8.17 6.28
C GLY A 116 -0.72 9.18 7.37
N LEU A 117 -1.38 10.29 7.03
CA LEU A 117 -1.84 11.28 8.00
C LEU A 117 -2.88 10.65 8.96
N LEU A 118 -3.85 9.91 8.45
CA LEU A 118 -4.83 9.23 9.29
C LEU A 118 -4.16 8.25 10.27
N ALA A 119 -3.13 7.54 9.83
CA ALA A 119 -2.37 6.65 10.69
C ALA A 119 -1.57 7.43 11.75
N SER A 120 -0.95 8.55 11.38
CA SER A 120 -0.19 9.39 12.32
C SER A 120 -1.07 10.00 13.41
N LEU A 121 -2.35 10.22 13.14
CA LEU A 121 -3.33 10.71 14.10
C LEU A 121 -3.95 9.58 14.95
N GLY A 122 -3.56 8.33 14.72
CA GLY A 122 -4.08 7.18 15.45
C GLY A 122 -5.49 6.76 15.07
N LEU A 123 -6.04 7.26 13.95
CA LEU A 123 -7.39 6.92 13.49
C LEU A 123 -7.46 5.54 12.85
N ILE A 124 -6.37 5.11 12.22
CA ILE A 124 -6.18 3.76 11.68
C ILE A 124 -4.74 3.32 11.95
N THR A 125 -4.48 2.02 11.88
CA THR A 125 -3.11 1.50 12.04
C THR A 125 -2.35 1.53 10.71
N ALA A 126 -1.01 1.51 10.78
CA ALA A 126 -0.16 1.43 9.59
C ALA A 126 -0.43 0.15 8.77
N GLU A 127 -0.72 -0.97 9.44
CA GLU A 127 -1.13 -2.21 8.78
C GLU A 127 -2.41 -2.03 7.97
N ARG A 128 -3.40 -1.34 8.55
CA ARG A 128 -4.66 -1.06 7.86
C ARG A 128 -4.45 -0.17 6.64
N VAL A 129 -3.57 0.83 6.73
CA VAL A 129 -3.19 1.66 5.56
C VAL A 129 -2.69 0.77 4.43
N THR A 130 -1.76 -0.13 4.72
CA THR A 130 -1.23 -1.07 3.73
C THR A 130 -2.32 -1.96 3.14
N GLN A 131 -3.19 -2.53 3.97
CA GLN A 131 -4.29 -3.38 3.51
C GLN A 131 -5.25 -2.62 2.58
N ILE A 132 -5.65 -1.42 2.96
CA ILE A 132 -6.59 -0.61 2.18
C ILE A 132 -6.00 -0.22 0.82
N LEU A 133 -4.72 0.13 0.78
CA LEU A 133 -4.06 0.61 -0.44
C LEU A 133 -3.62 -0.52 -1.38
N THR A 134 -3.36 -1.72 -0.86
CA THR A 134 -2.68 -2.77 -1.64
C THR A 134 -3.54 -3.99 -1.96
N VAL A 135 -4.69 -4.17 -1.31
CA VAL A 135 -5.61 -5.25 -1.68
C VAL A 135 -6.11 -5.03 -3.12
N ALA A 136 -5.95 -6.04 -3.96
CA ALA A 136 -6.37 -5.96 -5.36
C ALA A 136 -7.87 -5.61 -5.46
N PRO A 137 -8.26 -4.62 -6.28
CA PRO A 137 -9.65 -4.25 -6.41
C PRO A 137 -10.46 -5.34 -7.11
N GLN A 138 -11.65 -5.58 -6.60
CA GLN A 138 -12.63 -6.44 -7.26
C GLN A 138 -13.33 -5.68 -8.39
N GLU A 139 -13.96 -6.40 -9.31
CA GLU A 139 -14.61 -5.77 -10.47
C GLU A 139 -15.61 -4.68 -10.10
N HIS A 140 -16.42 -4.89 -9.04
CA HIS A 140 -17.41 -3.89 -8.60
C HIS A 140 -16.79 -2.65 -7.96
N GLU A 141 -15.53 -2.73 -7.53
CA GLU A 141 -14.80 -1.59 -6.95
C GLU A 141 -14.19 -0.67 -8.01
N LYS A 142 -13.91 -1.20 -9.20
CA LYS A 142 -13.18 -0.47 -10.24
C LYS A 142 -14.02 0.69 -10.78
N PHE A 143 -13.36 1.84 -10.91
CA PHE A 143 -13.91 2.97 -11.63
C PHE A 143 -13.74 2.75 -13.12
N GLN A 144 -14.84 2.87 -13.84
CA GLN A 144 -14.89 2.68 -15.30
C GLN A 144 -15.08 3.98 -16.04
#